data_d223462385ee3f235e33d788814ec663
#
_entry.id   d223462385ee3f235e33d788814ec663
#
_cell.length_a   1.000
_cell.length_b   1.000
_cell.length_c   1.000
_cell.angle_alpha   90.00
_cell.angle_beta   90.00
_cell.angle_gamma   90.00
#
_symmetry.space_group_name_H-M   'P 1'
#
loop_
_entity.id
_entity.type
_entity.pdbx_description
1 polymer ?
#
loop_
_entity_poly.entity_id
_entity_poly.type
_entity_poly.pdbx_seq_one_letter_code
_entity_poly.pdbx_strand_id
1 'polypeptide(L)'
;VTDNLSRFELSKVGDAHFNIANYKEASMYYHKLFDFHSDNPPHYYFKYAQVLKANDEYELSDIMMDKYKNLSGSNYKKISAYKHLIERRAGAYSVNILPINSKYSDFASSIYKNNLIVSSSIDTDEIIHKMNNQVFLDLYEVPLESNATIGKSGVKIRGNVNSNYHESNAVYTKDGNTMYFTRSHFVKKGMLKKNNKEIKLAIYKAKLKNGKWKVEGELSFSNENYSTGHPTIDKNEEYMYFSSDMPGGFGESDLYKVKMFADGTFGKPVNLGKGINTPGKEVFPFVS
;
A
#
# COMPACT_ATOMS: atom_id res chain seq x y z
N VAL A 1 -4.76 35.24 3.49
CA VAL A 1 -5.69 34.38 4.25
C VAL A 1 -4.96 33.56 5.33
N THR A 2 -3.62 33.42 5.26
CA THR A 2 -2.84 32.55 6.16
C THR A 2 -2.24 33.27 7.39
N ASP A 3 -2.35 34.58 7.50
CA ASP A 3 -1.58 35.38 8.48
C ASP A 3 -2.18 35.42 9.89
N ASN A 4 -3.36 34.87 10.10
CA ASN A 4 -4.07 34.84 11.38
C ASN A 4 -4.40 33.43 11.90
N LEU A 5 -3.72 32.39 11.37
CA LEU A 5 -3.98 31.01 11.82
C LEU A 5 -3.26 30.73 13.16
N SER A 6 -4.00 30.14 14.09
CA SER A 6 -3.44 29.64 15.35
C SER A 6 -2.48 28.46 15.10
N ARG A 7 -1.62 28.15 16.09
CA ARG A 7 -0.77 26.97 16.08
C ARG A 7 -1.52 25.68 15.73
N PHE A 8 -2.71 25.52 16.31
CA PHE A 8 -3.55 24.35 16.07
C PHE A 8 -3.98 24.28 14.60
N GLU A 9 -4.46 25.38 14.03
CA GLU A 9 -4.89 25.44 12.64
C GLU A 9 -3.73 25.23 11.67
N LEU A 10 -2.58 25.89 11.88
CA LEU A 10 -1.37 25.68 11.08
C LEU A 10 -0.96 24.21 11.07
N SER A 11 -0.95 23.56 12.24
CA SER A 11 -0.59 22.16 12.35
C SER A 11 -1.59 21.24 11.62
N LYS A 12 -2.90 21.49 11.74
CA LYS A 12 -3.93 20.66 11.10
C LYS A 12 -3.95 20.81 9.59
N VAL A 13 -3.79 22.03 9.08
CA VAL A 13 -3.72 22.24 7.62
C VAL A 13 -2.44 21.64 7.05
N GLY A 14 -1.30 21.83 7.73
CA GLY A 14 -0.05 21.20 7.36
C GLY A 14 -0.15 19.67 7.33
N ASP A 15 -0.79 19.07 8.35
CA ASP A 15 -1.05 17.62 8.43
C ASP A 15 -1.96 17.14 7.29
N ALA A 16 -2.99 17.89 6.93
CA ALA A 16 -3.89 17.55 5.84
C ALA A 16 -3.14 17.47 4.51
N HIS A 17 -2.31 18.48 4.21
CA HIS A 17 -1.47 18.49 3.01
C HIS A 17 -0.39 17.40 3.04
N PHE A 18 0.23 17.16 4.19
CA PHE A 18 1.20 16.08 4.37
C PHE A 18 0.58 14.70 4.05
N ASN A 19 -0.60 14.44 4.58
CA ASN A 19 -1.29 13.15 4.42
C ASN A 19 -1.72 12.84 2.98
N ILE A 20 -1.93 13.87 2.15
CA ILE A 20 -2.22 13.73 0.71
C ILE A 20 -0.98 13.92 -0.17
N ALA A 21 0.21 13.87 0.42
CA ALA A 21 1.51 14.07 -0.27
C ALA A 21 1.65 15.41 -1.02
N ASN A 22 0.83 16.41 -0.69
CA ASN A 22 1.00 17.78 -1.20
C ASN A 22 2.08 18.51 -0.40
N TYR A 23 3.33 18.06 -0.58
CA TYR A 23 4.46 18.50 0.25
C TYR A 23 4.81 19.98 0.09
N LYS A 24 4.57 20.55 -1.08
CA LYS A 24 4.81 21.99 -1.30
C LYS A 24 3.94 22.85 -0.40
N GLU A 25 2.64 22.57 -0.36
CA GLU A 25 1.72 23.28 0.53
C GLU A 25 1.97 22.93 2.00
N ALA A 26 2.22 21.66 2.32
CA ALA A 26 2.56 21.26 3.68
C ALA A 26 3.78 22.03 4.22
N SER A 27 4.80 22.27 3.37
CA SER A 27 6.00 23.05 3.74
C SER A 27 5.65 24.45 4.16
N MET A 28 4.78 25.15 3.44
CA MET A 28 4.35 26.51 3.79
C MET A 28 3.72 26.60 5.19
N TYR A 29 2.84 25.65 5.51
CA TYR A 29 2.15 25.65 6.81
C TYR A 29 3.08 25.22 7.94
N TYR A 30 3.93 24.23 7.73
CA TYR A 30 4.93 23.84 8.73
C TYR A 30 6.00 24.93 8.93
N HIS A 31 6.44 25.62 7.87
CA HIS A 31 7.35 26.75 7.98
C HIS A 31 6.76 27.82 8.92
N LYS A 32 5.52 28.27 8.66
CA LYS A 32 4.83 29.20 9.54
C LYS A 32 4.66 28.68 10.97
N LEU A 33 4.32 27.39 11.13
CA LEU A 33 4.21 26.76 12.45
C LEU A 33 5.54 26.88 13.24
N PHE A 34 6.67 26.69 12.57
CA PHE A 34 7.99 26.76 13.21
C PHE A 34 8.51 28.19 13.39
N ASP A 35 8.10 29.14 12.56
CA ASP A 35 8.42 30.56 12.70
C ASP A 35 7.74 31.18 13.91
N PHE A 36 6.47 30.83 14.14
CA PHE A 36 5.67 31.41 15.22
C PHE A 36 5.79 30.64 16.55
N HIS A 37 6.24 29.38 16.54
CA HIS A 37 6.27 28.52 17.71
C HIS A 37 7.57 27.71 17.78
N SER A 38 8.39 27.94 18.81
CA SER A 38 9.68 27.27 19.00
C SER A 38 9.58 25.92 19.73
N ASP A 39 8.45 25.66 20.42
CA ASP A 39 8.24 24.51 21.31
C ASP A 39 7.32 23.44 20.70
N ASN A 40 7.48 23.18 19.40
CA ASN A 40 6.64 22.20 18.71
C ASN A 40 6.92 20.78 19.21
N PRO A 41 5.86 19.91 19.30
CA PRO A 41 6.01 18.49 19.60
C PRO A 41 6.96 17.77 18.65
N PRO A 42 7.73 16.75 19.12
CA PRO A 42 8.75 16.07 18.32
C PRO A 42 8.27 15.56 16.96
N HIS A 43 7.05 15.03 16.88
CA HIS A 43 6.52 14.49 15.64
C HIS A 43 6.37 15.53 14.51
N TYR A 44 6.23 16.83 14.82
CA TYR A 44 6.20 17.88 13.79
C TYR A 44 7.58 18.14 13.21
N TYR A 45 8.66 18.02 13.99
CA TYR A 45 10.03 18.09 13.48
C TYR A 45 10.27 16.95 12.46
N PHE A 46 9.79 15.74 12.77
CA PHE A 46 9.85 14.61 11.83
C PHE A 46 9.07 14.88 10.54
N LYS A 47 7.80 15.27 10.65
CA LYS A 47 6.95 15.55 9.47
C LYS A 47 7.53 16.67 8.61
N TYR A 48 7.96 17.76 9.24
CA TYR A 48 8.55 18.87 8.52
C TYR A 48 9.85 18.47 7.83
N ALA A 49 10.71 17.68 8.47
CA ALA A 49 11.90 17.13 7.83
C ALA A 49 11.56 16.29 6.58
N GLN A 50 10.52 15.45 6.63
CA GLN A 50 10.09 14.67 5.46
C GLN A 50 9.62 15.57 4.32
N VAL A 51 8.84 16.60 4.63
CA VAL A 51 8.34 17.58 3.66
C VAL A 51 9.49 18.36 3.01
N LEU A 52 10.43 18.85 3.81
CA LEU A 52 11.62 19.55 3.32
C LEU A 52 12.46 18.66 2.40
N LYS A 53 12.62 17.40 2.78
CA LYS A 53 13.35 16.42 1.96
C LYS A 53 12.66 16.18 0.61
N ALA A 54 11.33 16.10 0.60
CA ALA A 54 10.56 15.93 -0.61
C ALA A 54 10.60 17.16 -1.55
N ASN A 55 10.89 18.32 -0.98
CA ASN A 55 11.07 19.60 -1.72
C ASN A 55 12.55 19.93 -1.99
N ASP A 56 13.45 18.95 -1.88
CA ASP A 56 14.90 19.08 -2.10
C ASP A 56 15.65 20.00 -1.11
N GLU A 57 15.03 20.38 0.00
CA GLU A 57 15.60 21.20 1.07
C GLU A 57 16.35 20.34 2.10
N TYR A 58 17.37 19.61 1.63
CA TYR A 58 18.05 18.55 2.39
C TYR A 58 18.73 19.01 3.66
N GLU A 59 19.40 20.19 3.65
CA GLU A 59 20.14 20.71 4.80
C GLU A 59 19.19 21.07 5.95
N LEU A 60 18.08 21.75 5.64
CA LEU A 60 17.07 22.09 6.63
C LEU A 60 16.35 20.83 7.15
N SER A 61 16.09 19.86 6.26
CA SER A 61 15.56 18.55 6.63
C SER A 61 16.44 17.87 7.67
N ASP A 62 17.76 17.86 7.47
CA ASP A 62 18.72 17.28 8.39
C ASP A 62 18.71 17.97 9.77
N ILE A 63 18.60 19.30 9.79
CA ILE A 63 18.49 20.07 11.04
C ILE A 63 17.21 19.67 11.80
N MET A 64 16.09 19.54 11.11
CA MET A 64 14.81 19.13 11.72
C MET A 64 14.85 17.68 12.22
N MET A 65 15.50 16.78 11.50
CA MET A 65 15.71 15.39 11.94
C MET A 65 16.62 15.30 13.17
N ASP A 66 17.68 16.08 13.26
CA ASP A 66 18.53 16.14 14.44
C ASP A 66 17.76 16.67 15.67
N LYS A 67 16.91 17.68 15.49
CA LYS A 67 16.00 18.17 16.55
C LYS A 67 15.00 17.09 16.97
N TYR A 68 14.37 16.40 16.00
CA TYR A 68 13.50 15.27 16.29
C TYR A 68 14.17 14.21 17.14
N LYS A 69 15.37 13.78 16.74
CA LYS A 69 16.17 12.80 17.47
C LYS A 69 16.43 13.22 18.92
N ASN A 70 16.86 14.45 19.11
CA ASN A 70 17.20 14.97 20.43
C ASN A 70 15.98 15.07 21.36
N LEU A 71 14.82 15.44 20.81
CA LEU A 71 13.57 15.60 21.59
C LEU A 71 12.83 14.28 21.84
N SER A 72 12.92 13.32 20.91
CA SER A 72 12.18 12.06 20.99
C SER A 72 12.97 10.91 21.59
N GLY A 73 14.29 11.05 21.75
CA GLY A 73 15.18 9.95 22.14
C GLY A 73 15.33 8.88 21.06
N SER A 74 14.93 9.17 19.82
CA SER A 74 14.98 8.22 18.71
C SER A 74 16.41 7.78 18.38
N ASN A 75 16.59 6.49 18.09
CA ASN A 75 17.85 5.91 17.61
C ASN A 75 18.12 6.18 16.11
N TYR A 76 17.46 7.17 15.51
CA TYR A 76 17.69 7.54 14.13
C TYR A 76 19.19 7.76 13.85
N LYS A 77 19.71 7.04 12.87
CA LYS A 77 21.09 7.23 12.39
C LYS A 77 21.07 8.13 11.18
N LYS A 78 21.70 9.30 11.27
CA LYS A 78 21.87 10.19 10.13
C LYS A 78 22.67 9.47 9.06
N ILE A 79 22.13 9.35 7.86
CA ILE A 79 22.87 8.92 6.68
C ILE A 79 23.53 10.18 6.12
N SER A 80 24.80 10.40 6.46
CA SER A 80 25.58 11.48 5.86
C SER A 80 25.73 11.22 4.36
N ALA A 81 25.65 12.28 3.56
CA ALA A 81 25.84 12.24 2.11
C ALA A 81 24.74 11.48 1.31
N TYR A 82 23.52 11.35 1.82
CA TYR A 82 22.44 10.72 1.04
C TYR A 82 22.13 11.47 -0.26
N LYS A 83 22.31 12.80 -0.32
CA LYS A 83 22.23 13.60 -1.55
C LYS A 83 23.18 13.08 -2.61
N HIS A 84 24.45 12.88 -2.24
CA HIS A 84 25.46 12.29 -3.14
C HIS A 84 25.09 10.86 -3.59
N LEU A 85 24.46 10.06 -2.70
CA LEU A 85 23.97 8.72 -3.06
C LEU A 85 22.82 8.78 -4.06
N ILE A 86 21.90 9.75 -3.90
CA ILE A 86 20.81 10.00 -4.85
C ILE A 86 21.38 10.42 -6.19
N GLU A 87 22.26 11.43 -6.22
CA GLU A 87 22.89 11.94 -7.44
C GLU A 87 23.69 10.86 -8.18
N ARG A 88 24.46 10.05 -7.46
CA ARG A 88 25.22 8.94 -8.04
C ARG A 88 24.33 7.88 -8.68
N ARG A 89 23.10 7.69 -8.19
CA ARG A 89 22.11 6.75 -8.72
C ARG A 89 21.12 7.42 -9.67
N ALA A 90 21.12 8.75 -9.76
CA ALA A 90 20.32 9.47 -10.73
C ALA A 90 20.73 9.01 -12.13
N GLY A 91 19.76 8.61 -12.94
CA GLY A 91 20.00 8.05 -14.27
C GLY A 91 20.24 6.53 -14.31
N ALA A 92 20.41 5.84 -13.15
CA ALA A 92 20.42 4.37 -13.11
C ALA A 92 19.03 3.78 -13.43
N TYR A 93 17.98 4.58 -13.27
CA TYR A 93 16.59 4.20 -13.51
C TYR A 93 15.90 5.29 -14.33
N SER A 94 15.05 4.86 -15.26
CA SER A 94 14.08 5.73 -15.93
C SER A 94 12.69 5.43 -15.37
N VAL A 95 12.00 6.47 -14.90
CA VAL A 95 10.62 6.36 -14.39
C VAL A 95 9.69 7.03 -15.39
N ASN A 96 8.77 6.27 -15.92
CA ASN A 96 7.81 6.76 -16.91
C ASN A 96 6.38 6.49 -16.41
N ILE A 97 5.47 7.42 -16.71
CA ILE A 97 4.03 7.21 -16.53
C ILE A 97 3.58 6.17 -17.55
N LEU A 98 2.88 5.15 -17.07
CA LEU A 98 2.34 4.12 -17.96
C LEU A 98 1.12 4.64 -18.72
N PRO A 99 0.90 4.19 -19.96
CA PRO A 99 -0.27 4.60 -20.76
C PRO A 99 -1.62 4.24 -20.12
N ILE A 100 -1.63 3.25 -19.21
CA ILE A 100 -2.80 2.80 -18.48
C ILE A 100 -3.14 3.67 -17.25
N ASN A 101 -2.20 4.50 -16.79
CA ASN A 101 -2.45 5.34 -15.62
C ASN A 101 -3.63 6.28 -15.86
N SER A 102 -4.54 6.32 -14.91
CA SER A 102 -5.72 7.18 -14.89
C SER A 102 -5.53 8.35 -13.91
N LYS A 103 -6.54 9.18 -13.77
CA LYS A 103 -6.61 10.21 -12.70
C LYS A 103 -7.04 9.61 -11.35
N TYR A 104 -7.31 8.34 -11.29
CA TYR A 104 -7.77 7.60 -10.12
C TYR A 104 -6.62 6.79 -9.50
N SER A 105 -6.95 5.89 -8.58
CA SER A 105 -5.96 4.98 -7.96
C SER A 105 -5.64 3.83 -8.89
N ASP A 106 -4.39 3.72 -9.32
CA ASP A 106 -3.88 2.64 -10.16
C ASP A 106 -2.59 2.09 -9.58
N PHE A 107 -2.47 0.77 -9.49
CA PHE A 107 -1.21 0.11 -9.15
C PHE A 107 -1.14 -1.31 -9.74
N ALA A 108 0.05 -1.69 -10.19
CA ALA A 108 0.31 -3.01 -10.72
C ALA A 108 0.70 -3.99 -9.60
N SER A 109 0.27 -5.23 -9.69
CA SER A 109 0.55 -6.26 -8.69
C SER A 109 1.45 -7.39 -9.20
N SER A 110 1.28 -7.82 -10.43
CA SER A 110 2.00 -8.97 -10.97
C SER A 110 1.94 -9.03 -12.50
N ILE A 111 2.68 -9.97 -13.05
CA ILE A 111 2.57 -10.36 -14.46
C ILE A 111 1.95 -11.75 -14.52
N TYR A 112 0.91 -11.91 -15.32
CA TYR A 112 0.27 -13.18 -15.60
C TYR A 112 0.28 -13.44 -17.10
N LYS A 113 0.96 -14.52 -17.52
CA LYS A 113 1.22 -14.78 -18.94
C LYS A 113 1.87 -13.56 -19.60
N ASN A 114 1.22 -12.97 -20.59
CA ASN A 114 1.71 -11.77 -21.28
C ASN A 114 0.89 -10.53 -20.92
N ASN A 115 0.37 -10.46 -19.69
CA ASN A 115 -0.43 -9.32 -19.21
C ASN A 115 0.13 -8.80 -17.89
N LEU A 116 0.16 -7.47 -17.76
CA LEU A 116 0.31 -6.80 -16.47
C LEU A 116 -1.04 -6.84 -15.75
N ILE A 117 -1.05 -7.25 -14.50
CA ILE A 117 -2.24 -7.23 -13.65
C ILE A 117 -2.26 -5.93 -12.86
N VAL A 118 -3.32 -5.17 -13.05
CA VAL A 118 -3.47 -3.83 -12.47
C VAL A 118 -4.74 -3.80 -11.62
N SER A 119 -4.62 -3.23 -10.42
CA SER A 119 -5.76 -2.81 -9.63
C SER A 119 -6.06 -1.36 -9.96
N SER A 120 -7.29 -1.04 -10.33
CA SER A 120 -7.67 0.30 -10.75
C SER A 120 -9.10 0.67 -10.36
N SER A 121 -9.33 1.96 -10.08
CA SER A 121 -10.63 2.57 -9.84
C SER A 121 -11.16 3.27 -11.12
N ILE A 122 -10.85 2.76 -12.30
CA ILE A 122 -11.13 3.44 -13.58
C ILE A 122 -12.60 3.34 -14.04
N ASP A 123 -13.37 2.38 -13.55
CA ASP A 123 -14.75 2.21 -13.97
C ASP A 123 -15.66 3.25 -13.32
N THR A 124 -16.33 4.04 -14.14
CA THR A 124 -17.17 5.17 -13.69
C THR A 124 -18.63 4.79 -13.45
N ASP A 125 -19.05 3.58 -13.84
CA ASP A 125 -20.46 3.15 -13.78
C ASP A 125 -20.80 2.40 -12.48
N GLU A 126 -19.84 2.30 -11.54
CA GLU A 126 -19.98 1.55 -10.32
C GLU A 126 -20.22 2.42 -9.07
N ILE A 127 -20.42 1.74 -7.93
CA ILE A 127 -20.69 2.37 -6.64
C ILE A 127 -19.47 3.20 -6.20
N ILE A 128 -19.69 4.49 -5.94
CA ILE A 128 -18.65 5.39 -5.45
C ILE A 128 -18.44 5.17 -3.95
N HIS A 129 -17.19 4.93 -3.57
CA HIS A 129 -16.76 4.89 -2.19
C HIS A 129 -16.72 6.32 -1.62
N LYS A 130 -17.55 6.59 -0.62
CA LYS A 130 -17.80 7.95 -0.11
C LYS A 130 -16.59 8.63 0.53
N MET A 131 -15.59 7.85 0.98
CA MET A 131 -14.42 8.40 1.69
C MET A 131 -13.46 9.11 0.75
N ASN A 132 -13.22 8.57 -0.45
CA ASN A 132 -12.27 9.10 -1.42
C ASN A 132 -12.91 9.56 -2.74
N ASN A 133 -14.23 9.46 -2.83
CA ASN A 133 -15.01 9.80 -4.03
C ASN A 133 -14.53 9.10 -5.31
N GLN A 134 -14.05 7.86 -5.18
CA GLN A 134 -13.65 6.98 -6.27
C GLN A 134 -14.49 5.71 -6.23
N VAL A 135 -14.58 4.99 -7.35
CA VAL A 135 -15.15 3.65 -7.38
C VAL A 135 -14.23 2.65 -6.67
N PHE A 136 -14.76 1.49 -6.33
CA PHE A 136 -13.95 0.43 -5.75
C PHE A 136 -12.90 -0.07 -6.76
N LEU A 137 -11.77 -0.56 -6.23
CA LEU A 137 -10.69 -1.12 -7.04
C LEU A 137 -11.10 -2.46 -7.62
N ASP A 138 -10.94 -2.61 -8.91
CA ASP A 138 -11.08 -3.86 -9.65
C ASP A 138 -9.74 -4.33 -10.21
N LEU A 139 -9.65 -5.62 -10.52
CA LEU A 139 -8.48 -6.22 -11.19
C LEU A 139 -8.69 -6.23 -12.71
N TYR A 140 -7.66 -5.73 -13.42
CA TYR A 140 -7.61 -5.64 -14.88
C TYR A 140 -6.39 -6.40 -15.42
N GLU A 141 -6.53 -6.95 -16.62
CA GLU A 141 -5.45 -7.46 -17.44
C GLU A 141 -5.09 -6.42 -18.49
N VAL A 142 -3.82 -6.00 -18.53
CA VAL A 142 -3.27 -5.05 -19.51
C VAL A 142 -2.22 -5.77 -20.34
N PRO A 143 -2.39 -5.91 -21.66
CA PRO A 143 -1.43 -6.61 -22.50
C PRO A 143 -0.03 -5.99 -22.43
N LEU A 144 0.99 -6.85 -22.33
CA LEU A 144 2.39 -6.50 -22.54
C LEU A 144 2.71 -6.73 -24.04
N GLU A 145 3.07 -5.66 -24.72
CA GLU A 145 3.43 -5.71 -26.14
C GLU A 145 4.86 -6.22 -26.34
N SER A 146 5.22 -6.56 -27.57
CA SER A 146 6.47 -7.25 -27.93
C SER A 146 7.78 -6.56 -27.54
N ASN A 147 7.74 -5.28 -27.17
CA ASN A 147 8.91 -4.49 -26.74
C ASN A 147 8.86 -4.13 -25.24
N ALA A 148 8.18 -4.92 -24.42
CA ALA A 148 7.89 -4.60 -23.02
C ALA A 148 7.12 -3.27 -22.84
N THR A 149 6.51 -2.75 -23.91
CA THR A 149 5.56 -1.64 -23.81
C THR A 149 4.24 -2.14 -23.23
N ILE A 150 3.61 -1.29 -22.45
CA ILE A 150 2.35 -1.62 -21.76
C ILE A 150 1.20 -1.07 -22.59
N GLY A 151 0.17 -1.89 -22.80
CA GLY A 151 -1.04 -1.50 -23.51
C GLY A 151 -1.72 -0.28 -22.91
N LYS A 152 -2.46 0.47 -23.72
CA LYS A 152 -3.14 1.70 -23.32
C LYS A 152 -4.45 1.48 -22.56
N SER A 153 -4.96 0.26 -22.56
CA SER A 153 -6.23 -0.09 -21.91
C SER A 153 -6.17 -1.47 -21.30
N GLY A 154 -6.83 -1.64 -20.16
CA GLY A 154 -7.02 -2.92 -19.48
C GLY A 154 -8.42 -3.47 -19.70
N VAL A 155 -8.56 -4.78 -19.57
CA VAL A 155 -9.85 -5.47 -19.57
C VAL A 155 -10.06 -6.08 -18.18
N LYS A 156 -11.25 -5.91 -17.60
CA LYS A 156 -11.58 -6.54 -16.31
C LYS A 156 -11.33 -8.04 -16.38
N ILE A 157 -10.71 -8.61 -15.36
CA ILE A 157 -10.47 -10.05 -15.26
C ILE A 157 -11.80 -10.80 -15.37
N ARG A 158 -11.84 -11.76 -16.30
CA ARG A 158 -13.06 -12.50 -16.58
C ARG A 158 -13.42 -13.48 -15.46
N GLY A 159 -14.65 -13.44 -15.00
CA GLY A 159 -15.18 -14.34 -13.97
C GLY A 159 -15.89 -13.58 -12.86
N ASN A 160 -15.78 -14.05 -11.62
CA ASN A 160 -16.38 -13.43 -10.44
C ASN A 160 -15.32 -12.92 -9.43
N VAL A 161 -14.14 -12.54 -9.96
CA VAL A 161 -13.04 -11.98 -9.13
C VAL A 161 -13.38 -10.58 -8.71
N ASN A 162 -13.83 -9.74 -9.63
CA ASN A 162 -14.26 -8.39 -9.33
C ASN A 162 -15.66 -8.42 -8.70
N SER A 163 -15.86 -7.63 -7.67
CA SER A 163 -17.09 -7.56 -6.87
C SER A 163 -17.47 -6.11 -6.59
N ASN A 164 -18.44 -5.87 -5.74
CA ASN A 164 -18.80 -4.51 -5.27
C ASN A 164 -17.91 -4.00 -4.14
N TYR A 165 -16.68 -4.52 -4.01
CA TYR A 165 -15.70 -4.16 -3.00
C TYR A 165 -14.34 -3.96 -3.64
N HIS A 166 -13.31 -3.59 -2.85
CA HIS A 166 -11.95 -3.49 -3.37
C HIS A 166 -11.33 -4.85 -3.62
N GLU A 167 -10.80 -5.06 -4.80
CA GLU A 167 -9.87 -6.14 -5.15
C GLU A 167 -8.48 -5.57 -5.43
N SER A 168 -7.46 -6.30 -5.01
CA SER A 168 -6.07 -5.85 -5.10
C SER A 168 -5.10 -7.02 -5.10
N ASN A 169 -3.86 -6.76 -5.49
CA ASN A 169 -2.73 -7.68 -5.41
C ASN A 169 -3.07 -9.13 -5.74
N ALA A 170 -3.02 -9.48 -7.01
CA ALA A 170 -3.16 -10.85 -7.46
C ALA A 170 -1.79 -11.48 -7.70
N VAL A 171 -1.62 -12.73 -7.26
CA VAL A 171 -0.47 -13.60 -7.57
C VAL A 171 -0.98 -14.93 -8.09
N TYR A 172 -0.21 -15.54 -8.98
CA TYR A 172 -0.60 -16.74 -9.71
C TYR A 172 0.36 -17.88 -9.46
N THR A 173 -0.16 -19.12 -9.43
CA THR A 173 0.67 -20.32 -9.46
C THR A 173 1.37 -20.45 -10.81
N LYS A 174 2.50 -21.17 -10.86
CA LYS A 174 3.30 -21.39 -12.08
C LYS A 174 2.51 -22.02 -13.21
N ASP A 175 1.60 -22.93 -12.88
CA ASP A 175 0.70 -23.56 -13.85
C ASP A 175 -0.34 -22.59 -14.42
N GLY A 176 -0.45 -21.40 -13.83
CA GLY A 176 -1.39 -20.35 -14.24
C GLY A 176 -2.85 -20.71 -14.01
N ASN A 177 -3.17 -21.71 -13.19
CA ASN A 177 -4.54 -22.18 -12.97
C ASN A 177 -5.13 -21.78 -11.61
N THR A 178 -4.31 -21.28 -10.71
CA THR A 178 -4.73 -20.75 -9.41
C THR A 178 -4.26 -19.30 -9.25
N MET A 179 -5.14 -18.48 -8.71
CA MET A 179 -4.87 -17.09 -8.35
C MET A 179 -5.20 -16.88 -6.88
N TYR A 180 -4.33 -16.17 -6.18
CA TYR A 180 -4.59 -15.63 -4.85
C TYR A 180 -4.60 -14.12 -4.94
N PHE A 181 -5.58 -13.46 -4.32
CA PHE A 181 -5.73 -12.02 -4.41
C PHE A 181 -6.35 -11.45 -3.12
N THR A 182 -6.08 -10.19 -2.87
CA THR A 182 -6.68 -9.47 -1.75
C THR A 182 -8.06 -8.96 -2.15
N ARG A 183 -9.03 -9.11 -1.25
CA ARG A 183 -10.36 -8.50 -1.36
C ARG A 183 -10.81 -8.00 0.01
N SER A 184 -11.61 -6.93 0.04
CA SER A 184 -12.32 -6.54 1.25
C SER A 184 -13.22 -7.68 1.74
N HIS A 185 -13.11 -8.03 3.03
CA HIS A 185 -13.85 -9.12 3.63
C HIS A 185 -15.37 -8.89 3.51
N PHE A 186 -16.09 -9.90 3.05
CA PHE A 186 -17.55 -9.79 2.89
C PHE A 186 -18.24 -9.74 4.24
N VAL A 187 -18.90 -8.63 4.55
CA VAL A 187 -19.75 -8.50 5.74
C VAL A 187 -21.21 -8.54 5.32
N LYS A 188 -21.99 -9.46 5.87
CA LYS A 188 -23.43 -9.57 5.60
C LYS A 188 -24.12 -8.21 5.81
N LYS A 189 -24.97 -7.82 4.84
CA LYS A 189 -25.75 -6.57 4.85
C LYS A 189 -26.48 -6.42 6.20
N GLY A 190 -26.13 -5.38 6.97
CA GLY A 190 -26.68 -5.12 8.32
C GLY A 190 -25.70 -5.28 9.47
N MET A 191 -24.61 -6.04 9.35
CA MET A 191 -23.60 -6.18 10.42
C MET A 191 -22.76 -4.91 10.60
N LEU A 192 -22.45 -4.17 9.53
CA LEU A 192 -21.72 -2.90 9.60
C LEU A 192 -22.45 -1.83 10.41
N LYS A 193 -23.81 -1.83 10.36
CA LYS A 193 -24.62 -0.84 11.12
C LYS A 193 -24.65 -1.10 12.62
N LYS A 194 -24.38 -2.33 13.05
CA LYS A 194 -24.58 -2.74 14.45
C LYS A 194 -23.35 -2.53 15.35
N ASN A 195 -22.12 -2.47 14.79
CA ASN A 195 -20.91 -2.53 15.61
C ASN A 195 -19.80 -1.55 15.23
N ASN A 196 -19.99 -0.58 14.33
CA ASN A 196 -18.91 0.33 13.85
C ASN A 196 -17.63 -0.46 13.41
N LYS A 197 -17.78 -1.67 12.90
CA LYS A 197 -16.65 -2.53 12.52
C LYS A 197 -16.03 -2.03 11.23
N GLU A 198 -14.72 -1.86 11.24
CA GLU A 198 -13.92 -1.68 10.04
C GLU A 198 -14.04 -2.90 9.12
N ILE A 199 -14.09 -2.65 7.81
CA ILE A 199 -14.01 -3.72 6.81
C ILE A 199 -12.56 -4.19 6.78
N LYS A 200 -12.32 -5.44 7.11
CA LYS A 200 -11.00 -6.07 7.04
C LYS A 200 -10.72 -6.59 5.63
N LEU A 201 -9.46 -6.87 5.35
CA LEU A 201 -9.02 -7.51 4.12
C LEU A 201 -8.91 -9.02 4.31
N ALA A 202 -9.19 -9.80 3.27
CA ALA A 202 -8.93 -11.22 3.25
C ALA A 202 -8.25 -11.64 1.94
N ILE A 203 -7.45 -12.70 2.00
CA ILE A 203 -6.88 -13.32 0.80
C ILE A 203 -7.85 -14.37 0.30
N TYR A 204 -8.24 -14.24 -0.96
CA TYR A 204 -9.14 -15.15 -1.66
C TYR A 204 -8.37 -16.02 -2.63
N LYS A 205 -8.90 -17.22 -2.86
CA LYS A 205 -8.44 -18.18 -3.87
C LYS A 205 -9.43 -18.24 -5.01
N ALA A 206 -8.94 -18.23 -6.24
CA ALA A 206 -9.72 -18.48 -7.43
C ALA A 206 -9.04 -19.53 -8.34
N LYS A 207 -9.84 -20.29 -9.06
CA LYS A 207 -9.41 -21.28 -10.06
C LYS A 207 -9.85 -20.87 -11.45
N LEU A 208 -8.96 -21.07 -12.43
CA LEU A 208 -9.27 -20.87 -13.83
C LEU A 208 -10.12 -22.05 -14.34
N LYS A 209 -11.35 -21.79 -14.78
CA LYS A 209 -12.29 -22.79 -15.33
C LYS A 209 -12.88 -22.25 -16.63
N ASN A 210 -12.65 -22.93 -17.73
CA ASN A 210 -13.17 -22.56 -19.07
C ASN A 210 -12.88 -21.09 -19.44
N GLY A 211 -11.65 -20.62 -19.19
CA GLY A 211 -11.21 -19.24 -19.48
C GLY A 211 -11.80 -18.16 -18.57
N LYS A 212 -12.43 -18.52 -17.45
CA LYS A 212 -12.98 -17.61 -16.46
C LYS A 212 -12.47 -17.96 -15.07
N TRP A 213 -12.12 -16.97 -14.29
CA TRP A 213 -11.73 -17.13 -12.89
C TRP A 213 -12.97 -17.35 -12.02
N LYS A 214 -12.96 -18.44 -11.27
CA LYS A 214 -14.01 -18.77 -10.30
C LYS A 214 -13.44 -18.71 -8.90
N VAL A 215 -13.94 -17.80 -8.09
CA VAL A 215 -13.57 -17.65 -6.68
C VAL A 215 -14.07 -18.87 -5.91
N GLU A 216 -13.18 -19.50 -5.14
CA GLU A 216 -13.48 -20.64 -4.27
C GLU A 216 -13.77 -20.22 -2.83
N GLY A 217 -13.22 -19.09 -2.38
CA GLY A 217 -13.41 -18.55 -1.04
C GLY A 217 -12.16 -17.92 -0.47
N GLU A 218 -12.24 -17.53 0.80
CA GLU A 218 -11.14 -17.02 1.59
C GLU A 218 -10.20 -18.15 2.01
N LEU A 219 -8.92 -17.80 2.25
CA LEU A 219 -7.97 -18.75 2.81
C LEU A 219 -8.28 -19.03 4.29
N SER A 220 -7.97 -20.24 4.74
CA SER A 220 -8.33 -20.75 6.08
C SER A 220 -7.77 -19.95 7.26
N PHE A 221 -6.73 -19.15 7.03
CA PHE A 221 -6.11 -18.28 8.03
C PHE A 221 -6.60 -16.83 7.98
N SER A 222 -7.50 -16.47 7.06
CA SER A 222 -8.21 -15.17 7.07
C SER A 222 -9.29 -15.15 8.14
N ASN A 223 -9.57 -13.99 8.71
CA ASN A 223 -10.53 -13.83 9.79
C ASN A 223 -11.21 -12.46 9.76
N GLU A 224 -12.46 -12.37 10.20
CA GLU A 224 -13.21 -11.12 10.25
C GLU A 224 -12.69 -10.09 11.27
N ASN A 225 -11.82 -10.48 12.21
CA ASN A 225 -11.29 -9.63 13.28
C ASN A 225 -9.96 -8.97 12.93
N TYR A 226 -9.27 -9.42 11.87
CA TYR A 226 -8.01 -8.86 11.40
C TYR A 226 -7.91 -8.95 9.88
N SER A 227 -7.06 -8.13 9.29
CA SER A 227 -6.80 -8.13 7.86
C SER A 227 -5.71 -9.15 7.51
N THR A 228 -5.89 -9.84 6.38
CA THR A 228 -4.83 -10.55 5.67
C THR A 228 -4.84 -10.08 4.21
N GLY A 229 -3.68 -9.72 3.67
CA GLY A 229 -3.66 -9.18 2.31
C GLY A 229 -2.27 -9.16 1.68
N HIS A 230 -2.20 -8.68 0.47
CA HIS A 230 -0.97 -8.51 -0.31
C HIS A 230 -0.17 -9.83 -0.46
N PRO A 231 -0.81 -10.92 -0.97
CA PRO A 231 -0.13 -12.19 -1.08
C PRO A 231 0.98 -12.16 -2.14
N THR A 232 2.08 -12.84 -1.86
CA THR A 232 3.09 -13.26 -2.83
C THR A 232 3.50 -14.69 -2.52
N ILE A 233 3.90 -15.45 -3.53
CA ILE A 233 4.34 -16.85 -3.38
C ILE A 233 5.78 -16.98 -3.84
N ASP A 234 6.54 -17.84 -3.17
CA ASP A 234 7.92 -18.07 -3.54
C ASP A 234 8.03 -18.87 -4.85
N LYS A 235 9.24 -18.87 -5.41
CA LYS A 235 9.52 -19.54 -6.68
C LYS A 235 9.21 -21.04 -6.65
N ASN A 236 9.26 -21.69 -5.51
CA ASN A 236 9.00 -23.13 -5.39
C ASN A 236 7.54 -23.46 -5.05
N GLU A 237 6.72 -22.43 -4.78
CA GLU A 237 5.33 -22.56 -4.32
C GLU A 237 5.22 -23.34 -2.99
N GLU A 238 6.29 -23.26 -2.17
CA GLU A 238 6.31 -23.86 -0.85
C GLU A 238 5.71 -22.93 0.21
N TYR A 239 5.87 -21.60 0.03
CA TYR A 239 5.40 -20.60 0.97
C TYR A 239 4.68 -19.45 0.28
N MET A 240 3.60 -19.03 0.92
CA MET A 240 2.96 -17.73 0.66
C MET A 240 3.43 -16.77 1.74
N TYR A 241 3.77 -15.54 1.33
CA TYR A 241 4.05 -14.40 2.20
C TYR A 241 2.91 -13.39 2.06
N PHE A 242 2.55 -12.75 3.15
CA PHE A 242 1.44 -11.81 3.17
C PHE A 242 1.57 -10.84 4.35
N SER A 243 0.80 -9.76 4.32
CA SER A 243 0.68 -8.77 5.39
C SER A 243 -0.55 -9.02 6.24
N SER A 244 -0.45 -8.81 7.56
CA SER A 244 -1.58 -8.96 8.47
C SER A 244 -1.40 -8.15 9.75
N ASP A 245 -2.53 -7.62 10.28
CA ASP A 245 -2.67 -7.04 11.61
C ASP A 245 -3.18 -8.05 12.65
N MET A 246 -2.95 -9.37 12.40
CA MET A 246 -3.37 -10.44 13.32
C MET A 246 -2.68 -10.31 14.68
N PRO A 247 -3.36 -10.70 15.79
CA PRO A 247 -2.81 -10.60 17.14
C PRO A 247 -1.46 -11.31 17.30
N GLY A 248 -0.55 -10.70 18.05
CA GLY A 248 0.79 -11.24 18.32
C GLY A 248 1.87 -10.72 17.36
N GLY A 249 1.56 -9.73 16.54
CA GLY A 249 2.53 -8.99 15.72
C GLY A 249 3.37 -8.00 16.53
N PHE A 250 4.28 -7.31 15.84
CA PHE A 250 5.19 -6.29 16.39
C PHE A 250 4.71 -4.86 16.13
N GLY A 251 3.91 -4.68 15.07
CA GLY A 251 3.48 -3.37 14.61
C GLY A 251 2.00 -3.29 14.29
N GLU A 252 1.65 -2.28 13.48
CA GLU A 252 0.28 -2.10 13.01
C GLU A 252 -0.11 -3.16 11.98
N SER A 253 0.87 -3.62 11.18
CA SER A 253 0.70 -4.68 10.20
C SER A 253 2.07 -5.31 9.94
N ASP A 254 2.19 -6.61 10.09
CA ASP A 254 3.42 -7.35 9.97
C ASP A 254 3.43 -8.28 8.76
N LEU A 255 4.61 -8.67 8.29
CA LEU A 255 4.79 -9.72 7.30
C LEU A 255 4.83 -11.10 7.97
N TYR A 256 4.05 -11.99 7.39
CA TYR A 256 3.95 -13.40 7.77
C TYR A 256 4.27 -14.29 6.59
N LYS A 257 4.66 -15.53 6.87
CA LYS A 257 4.69 -16.61 5.88
C LYS A 257 3.81 -17.77 6.33
N VAL A 258 3.27 -18.49 5.35
CA VAL A 258 2.50 -19.72 5.60
C VAL A 258 2.93 -20.79 4.60
N LYS A 259 3.09 -22.03 5.07
CA LYS A 259 3.41 -23.16 4.20
C LYS A 259 2.20 -23.51 3.33
N MET A 260 2.45 -23.73 2.06
CA MET A 260 1.49 -24.23 1.08
C MET A 260 1.67 -25.74 0.93
N PHE A 261 0.59 -26.49 0.90
CA PHE A 261 0.64 -27.93 0.68
C PHE A 261 0.10 -28.31 -0.71
N ALA A 262 0.57 -29.42 -1.24
CA ALA A 262 0.20 -29.88 -2.58
C ALA A 262 -1.31 -30.13 -2.77
N ASP A 263 -2.02 -30.44 -1.69
CA ASP A 263 -3.48 -30.58 -1.66
C ASP A 263 -4.24 -29.23 -1.71
N GLY A 264 -3.50 -28.12 -1.70
CA GLY A 264 -4.04 -26.77 -1.73
C GLY A 264 -4.47 -26.23 -0.37
N THR A 265 -4.12 -26.92 0.73
CA THR A 265 -4.27 -26.44 2.09
C THR A 265 -3.09 -25.60 2.55
N PHE A 266 -3.21 -24.96 3.72
CA PHE A 266 -2.20 -24.08 4.29
C PHE A 266 -1.86 -24.49 5.72
N GLY A 267 -0.59 -24.29 6.10
CA GLY A 267 -0.12 -24.43 7.47
C GLY A 267 -0.59 -23.29 8.39
N LYS A 268 0.05 -23.17 9.54
CA LYS A 268 -0.13 -21.99 10.42
C LYS A 268 0.73 -20.84 9.94
N PRO A 269 0.20 -19.59 9.92
CA PRO A 269 1.00 -18.40 9.70
C PRO A 269 2.13 -18.27 10.73
N VAL A 270 3.30 -17.86 10.25
CA VAL A 270 4.48 -17.58 11.06
C VAL A 270 4.92 -16.16 10.83
N ASN A 271 4.97 -15.34 11.87
CA ASN A 271 5.50 -13.97 11.80
C ASN A 271 6.98 -13.97 11.43
N LEU A 272 7.43 -13.08 10.56
CA LEU A 272 8.83 -13.03 10.11
C LEU A 272 9.78 -12.40 11.14
N GLY A 273 9.26 -11.91 12.25
CA GLY A 273 10.03 -11.44 13.41
C GLY A 273 10.62 -10.05 13.25
N LYS A 274 11.26 -9.58 14.33
CA LYS A 274 11.82 -8.23 14.47
C LYS A 274 12.94 -7.88 13.47
N GLY A 275 13.52 -8.85 12.79
CA GLY A 275 14.52 -8.61 11.75
C GLY A 275 13.93 -8.03 10.46
N ILE A 276 12.60 -8.18 10.28
CA ILE A 276 11.84 -7.72 9.12
C ILE A 276 10.73 -6.77 9.56
N ASN A 277 9.96 -7.16 10.59
CA ASN A 277 8.81 -6.42 11.08
C ASN A 277 9.22 -5.32 12.07
N THR A 278 8.56 -4.17 11.98
CA THR A 278 8.80 -2.97 12.78
C THR A 278 7.53 -2.60 13.57
N PRO A 279 7.53 -1.56 14.41
CA PRO A 279 6.29 -1.03 15.00
C PRO A 279 5.32 -0.38 13.99
N GLY A 280 5.75 -0.21 12.74
CA GLY A 280 4.93 0.39 11.66
C GLY A 280 4.07 -0.61 10.91
N LYS A 281 3.90 -0.34 9.61
CA LYS A 281 3.14 -1.20 8.68
C LYS A 281 4.07 -1.78 7.63
N GLU A 282 4.24 -3.08 7.61
CA GLU A 282 4.87 -3.81 6.54
C GLU A 282 3.79 -4.37 5.61
N VAL A 283 3.81 -3.95 4.36
CA VAL A 283 2.81 -4.33 3.35
C VAL A 283 3.46 -4.62 2.00
N PHE A 284 2.76 -5.27 1.09
CA PHE A 284 3.21 -5.58 -0.26
C PHE A 284 4.54 -6.35 -0.32
N PRO A 285 4.67 -7.53 0.32
CA PRO A 285 5.86 -8.35 0.20
C PRO A 285 6.09 -8.78 -1.24
N PHE A 286 7.35 -8.86 -1.64
CA PHE A 286 7.77 -9.44 -2.90
C PHE A 286 8.87 -10.47 -2.64
N VAL A 287 8.77 -11.63 -3.29
CA VAL A 287 9.77 -12.72 -3.23
C VAL A 287 10.24 -13.01 -4.64
N SER A 288 11.58 -12.96 -4.86
CA SER A 288 12.24 -13.23 -6.15
C SER A 288 12.65 -14.70 -6.31
#